data_f8749295557b3c0443c0ef5cb5daaff6
#
_entry.id   f8749295557b3c0443c0ef5cb5daaff6
#
_cell.length_a   1.000
_cell.length_b   1.000
_cell.length_c   1.000
_cell.angle_alpha   90.00
_cell.angle_beta   90.00
_cell.angle_gamma   90.00
#
_symmetry.space_group_name_H-M   'P 1'
#
loop_
_entity.id
_entity.type
_entity.pdbx_description
1 polymer ?
#
loop_
_entity_poly.entity_id
_entity_poly.type
_entity_poly.pdbx_seq_one_letter_code
_entity_poly.pdbx_strand_id
1 'polypeptide(L)'
;MDLSEVKVFKDDVPKVPKAAYADLDVNLSDIEVGSPIMKPFLSEPLHRTPKAAEFSLVPMFNQPGGSSNFLEIVSRQKVCLENAFMEGPSRVKGIVRVQNISFHKAVTVRWTVDNWQTLRETEAEYMVGSSHGTTDKFSFILSASDLKTGDKLQFCLRYECQGEHWDSNQGANYVFQVDLYGSVCCLCHDVTGR
;
A
#
# COMPACT_ATOMS: atom_id res chain seq x y z
N MET A 1 -36.73 32.49 -24.52
CA MET A 1 -36.04 31.19 -24.27
C MET A 1 -36.29 30.85 -22.83
N ASP A 2 -37.13 29.86 -22.64
CA ASP A 2 -37.71 29.48 -21.34
C ASP A 2 -36.78 28.53 -20.61
N LEU A 3 -36.38 28.90 -19.39
CA LEU A 3 -35.47 28.13 -18.52
C LEU A 3 -36.26 27.54 -17.33
N SER A 4 -37.14 26.58 -17.62
CA SER A 4 -37.88 25.89 -16.57
C SER A 4 -37.99 24.39 -16.85
N GLU A 5 -36.95 23.62 -16.52
CA GLU A 5 -37.09 22.20 -16.14
C GLU A 5 -35.92 21.76 -15.24
N VAL A 6 -36.11 22.00 -13.95
CA VAL A 6 -35.29 21.33 -12.92
C VAL A 6 -35.96 19.99 -12.65
N LYS A 7 -35.34 18.88 -13.10
CA LYS A 7 -35.75 17.53 -12.72
C LYS A 7 -35.25 17.23 -11.30
N VAL A 8 -36.19 17.22 -10.36
CA VAL A 8 -35.98 16.73 -9.01
C VAL A 8 -35.94 15.20 -9.04
N PHE A 9 -34.77 14.59 -8.73
CA PHE A 9 -34.69 13.17 -8.47
C PHE A 9 -35.34 12.88 -7.12
N LYS A 10 -36.41 12.06 -7.11
CA LYS A 10 -36.97 11.50 -5.88
C LYS A 10 -36.16 10.30 -5.48
N ASP A 11 -35.61 10.33 -4.27
CA ASP A 11 -34.94 9.19 -3.62
C ASP A 11 -35.97 8.11 -3.28
N ASP A 12 -36.01 7.05 -4.09
CA ASP A 12 -36.72 5.82 -3.76
C ASP A 12 -35.89 5.00 -2.79
N VAL A 13 -36.09 5.19 -1.48
CA VAL A 13 -35.57 4.34 -0.44
C VAL A 13 -36.43 3.06 -0.37
N PRO A 14 -35.90 1.85 -0.57
CA PRO A 14 -36.65 0.63 -0.44
C PRO A 14 -37.11 0.42 1.00
N LYS A 15 -38.44 0.33 1.21
CA LYS A 15 -39.04 0.03 2.49
C LYS A 15 -38.77 -1.44 2.85
N VAL A 16 -38.01 -1.67 3.92
CA VAL A 16 -37.81 -2.98 4.53
C VAL A 16 -39.15 -3.49 5.11
N PRO A 17 -39.58 -4.74 4.81
CA PRO A 17 -40.81 -5.28 5.35
C PRO A 17 -40.71 -5.51 6.87
N LYS A 18 -41.71 -5.07 7.61
CA LYS A 18 -41.86 -5.13 9.07
C LYS A 18 -42.33 -6.51 9.58
N ALA A 19 -41.84 -7.62 9.02
CA ALA A 19 -42.32 -8.96 9.35
C ALA A 19 -41.16 -9.92 9.63
N ALA A 20 -40.31 -9.61 10.64
CA ALA A 20 -39.29 -10.54 11.12
C ALA A 20 -39.04 -10.45 12.65
N TYR A 21 -39.97 -9.92 13.42
CA TYR A 21 -39.90 -9.96 14.89
C TYR A 21 -41.29 -10.32 15.46
N ALA A 22 -41.75 -11.53 15.21
CA ALA A 22 -42.85 -12.13 15.91
C ALA A 22 -42.38 -13.51 16.40
N ASP A 23 -42.57 -13.72 17.70
CA ASP A 23 -42.56 -14.99 18.41
C ASP A 23 -41.18 -15.60 18.76
N LEU A 24 -40.59 -15.05 19.82
CA LEU A 24 -39.83 -15.84 20.79
C LEU A 24 -40.44 -15.61 22.18
N ASP A 25 -41.55 -16.26 22.44
CA ASP A 25 -42.05 -16.47 23.82
C ASP A 25 -41.10 -17.43 24.52
N VAL A 26 -40.14 -16.93 25.26
CA VAL A 26 -39.31 -17.72 26.16
C VAL A 26 -40.05 -17.80 27.51
N ASN A 27 -40.61 -18.96 27.77
CA ASN A 27 -41.25 -19.28 29.01
C ASN A 27 -40.19 -19.36 30.16
N LEU A 28 -40.23 -18.42 31.10
CA LEU A 28 -39.25 -18.29 32.19
C LEU A 28 -39.45 -19.27 33.36
N SER A 29 -40.25 -20.33 33.19
CA SER A 29 -40.58 -21.24 34.31
C SER A 29 -39.66 -22.46 34.48
N ASP A 30 -38.69 -22.69 33.60
CA ASP A 30 -37.83 -23.89 33.61
C ASP A 30 -36.35 -23.64 33.89
N ILE A 31 -36.04 -22.60 34.64
CA ILE A 31 -34.67 -22.40 35.13
C ILE A 31 -34.49 -23.15 36.45
N GLU A 32 -34.04 -24.41 36.34
CA GLU A 32 -33.50 -25.10 37.50
C GLU A 32 -32.25 -24.42 38.01
N VAL A 33 -32.31 -23.88 39.25
CA VAL A 33 -31.16 -23.31 39.94
C VAL A 33 -30.27 -24.44 40.45
N GLY A 34 -29.46 -24.98 39.54
CA GLY A 34 -28.35 -25.85 39.90
C GLY A 34 -27.18 -25.01 40.42
N SER A 35 -26.76 -25.29 41.66
CA SER A 35 -25.61 -24.65 42.31
C SER A 35 -24.36 -24.68 41.41
N PRO A 36 -23.61 -23.60 41.25
CA PRO A 36 -22.39 -23.57 40.47
C PRO A 36 -21.30 -24.35 41.22
N ILE A 37 -21.00 -25.58 40.76
CA ILE A 37 -19.75 -26.23 41.13
C ILE A 37 -18.63 -25.42 40.44
N MET A 38 -17.95 -24.60 41.21
CA MET A 38 -16.71 -23.94 40.79
C MET A 38 -15.68 -25.04 40.50
N LYS A 39 -15.54 -25.41 39.22
CA LYS A 39 -14.33 -26.10 38.75
C LYS A 39 -13.17 -25.12 38.85
N PRO A 40 -12.03 -25.50 39.47
CA PRO A 40 -10.87 -24.61 39.48
C PRO A 40 -10.50 -24.31 38.01
N PHE A 41 -10.42 -23.01 37.71
CA PHE A 41 -9.92 -22.49 36.45
C PHE A 41 -8.43 -22.87 36.35
N LEU A 42 -8.16 -24.08 35.85
CA LEU A 42 -6.82 -24.41 35.40
C LEU A 42 -6.54 -23.44 34.26
N SER A 43 -5.75 -22.42 34.59
CA SER A 43 -5.13 -21.56 33.59
C SER A 43 -4.28 -22.43 32.67
N GLU A 44 -4.89 -22.87 31.57
CA GLU A 44 -4.10 -23.42 30.47
C GLU A 44 -3.05 -22.37 30.10
N PRO A 45 -1.78 -22.73 30.05
CA PRO A 45 -0.78 -21.82 29.53
C PRO A 45 -1.23 -21.46 28.12
N LEU A 46 -1.57 -20.17 27.90
CA LEU A 46 -1.74 -19.62 26.57
C LEU A 46 -0.49 -20.01 25.78
N HIS A 47 -0.63 -21.10 25.02
CA HIS A 47 0.32 -21.41 23.95
C HIS A 47 0.20 -20.23 23.00
N ARG A 48 0.96 -19.18 23.32
CA ARG A 48 1.28 -18.11 22.36
C ARG A 48 2.06 -18.81 21.27
N THR A 49 1.36 -19.29 20.22
CA THR A 49 2.03 -19.64 18.98
C THR A 49 2.96 -18.49 18.67
N PRO A 50 4.26 -18.73 18.48
CA PRO A 50 5.17 -17.66 18.15
C PRO A 50 4.60 -16.96 16.93
N LYS A 51 4.17 -15.69 17.08
CA LYS A 51 3.69 -14.87 15.98
C LYS A 51 4.83 -14.90 14.98
N ALA A 52 4.57 -15.44 13.78
CA ALA A 52 5.57 -15.48 12.73
C ALA A 52 6.19 -14.09 12.65
N ALA A 53 7.53 -14.01 12.64
CA ALA A 53 8.23 -12.74 12.64
C ALA A 53 7.71 -11.93 11.46
N GLU A 54 6.92 -10.89 11.78
CA GLU A 54 6.42 -9.98 10.76
C GLU A 54 7.60 -9.15 10.29
N PHE A 55 7.91 -9.22 9.02
CA PHE A 55 8.89 -8.35 8.39
C PHE A 55 8.20 -7.17 7.71
N SER A 56 8.90 -6.09 7.56
CA SER A 56 8.46 -4.94 6.78
C SER A 56 9.51 -4.53 5.75
N LEU A 57 9.05 -3.98 4.63
CA LEU A 57 9.89 -3.40 3.59
C LEU A 57 10.04 -1.91 3.86
N VAL A 58 11.24 -1.50 4.26
CA VAL A 58 11.56 -0.10 4.60
C VAL A 58 12.25 0.58 3.43
N PRO A 59 11.75 1.72 2.93
CA PRO A 59 12.41 2.46 1.86
C PRO A 59 13.74 3.07 2.36
N MET A 60 14.81 2.84 1.63
CA MET A 60 16.16 3.36 1.88
C MET A 60 16.45 4.63 1.07
N PHE A 61 15.42 5.36 0.68
CA PHE A 61 15.50 6.59 -0.08
C PHE A 61 14.44 7.60 0.39
N ASN A 62 14.69 8.88 0.14
CA ASN A 62 13.67 9.90 0.35
C ASN A 62 12.63 9.87 -0.76
N GLN A 63 11.34 10.03 -0.42
CA GLN A 63 10.26 10.05 -1.40
C GLN A 63 10.40 11.27 -2.32
N PRO A 64 10.63 11.07 -3.65
CA PRO A 64 10.92 12.19 -4.55
C PRO A 64 9.78 13.20 -4.65
N GLY A 65 8.52 12.75 -4.56
CA GLY A 65 7.34 13.61 -4.62
C GLY A 65 7.25 14.65 -3.51
N GLY A 66 7.99 14.50 -2.40
CA GLY A 66 8.10 15.48 -1.33
C GLY A 66 9.08 16.63 -1.62
N SER A 67 9.85 16.56 -2.70
CA SER A 67 10.81 17.59 -3.07
C SER A 67 10.14 18.81 -3.71
N SER A 68 10.56 20.01 -3.34
CA SER A 68 10.05 21.27 -3.90
C SER A 68 10.27 21.40 -5.40
N ASN A 69 11.31 20.76 -5.95
CA ASN A 69 11.64 20.79 -7.37
C ASN A 69 11.16 19.52 -8.13
N PHE A 70 10.27 18.74 -7.54
CA PHE A 70 9.80 17.45 -8.11
C PHE A 70 9.29 17.60 -9.55
N LEU A 71 8.40 18.55 -9.81
CA LEU A 71 7.83 18.73 -11.15
C LEU A 71 8.87 19.21 -12.18
N GLU A 72 9.89 19.93 -11.74
CA GLU A 72 11.02 20.31 -12.60
C GLU A 72 11.84 19.06 -13.00
N ILE A 73 12.07 18.15 -12.05
CA ILE A 73 12.73 16.87 -12.32
C ILE A 73 11.90 16.06 -13.33
N VAL A 74 10.59 15.94 -13.13
CA VAL A 74 9.69 15.25 -14.09
C VAL A 74 9.76 15.89 -15.48
N SER A 75 9.75 17.21 -15.57
CA SER A 75 9.86 17.90 -16.86
C SER A 75 11.17 17.61 -17.57
N ARG A 76 12.28 17.56 -16.84
CA ARG A 76 13.63 17.32 -17.39
C ARG A 76 13.86 15.85 -17.76
N GLN A 77 13.53 14.92 -16.86
CA GLN A 77 13.78 13.48 -17.02
C GLN A 77 12.64 12.72 -17.73
N LYS A 78 11.47 13.36 -17.87
CA LYS A 78 10.23 12.81 -18.44
C LYS A 78 9.54 11.77 -17.57
N VAL A 79 10.21 11.18 -16.61
CA VAL A 79 9.69 10.19 -15.64
C VAL A 79 10.36 10.40 -14.29
N CYS A 80 9.60 10.26 -13.22
CA CYS A 80 10.12 10.25 -11.85
C CYS A 80 9.20 9.47 -10.92
N LEU A 81 9.76 8.71 -10.00
CA LEU A 81 8.99 8.15 -8.90
C LEU A 81 8.39 9.28 -8.06
N GLU A 82 7.08 9.28 -7.87
CA GLU A 82 6.44 10.24 -6.96
C GLU A 82 6.49 9.73 -5.53
N ASN A 83 6.07 8.47 -5.33
CA ASN A 83 6.03 7.84 -4.03
C ASN A 83 6.08 6.32 -4.17
N ALA A 84 6.68 5.62 -3.20
CA ALA A 84 6.59 4.18 -3.06
C ALA A 84 6.53 3.78 -1.59
N PHE A 85 5.66 2.84 -1.26
CA PHE A 85 5.39 2.41 0.10
C PHE A 85 4.98 0.93 0.14
N MET A 86 5.07 0.33 1.32
CA MET A 86 4.62 -1.02 1.53
C MET A 86 3.08 -1.10 1.56
N GLU A 87 2.50 -1.98 0.74
CA GLU A 87 1.08 -2.30 0.71
C GLU A 87 0.87 -3.76 1.14
N GLY A 88 0.64 -3.97 2.42
CA GLY A 88 0.60 -5.31 3.01
C GLY A 88 2.00 -5.92 3.23
N PRO A 89 2.10 -7.19 3.64
CA PRO A 89 3.33 -7.75 4.22
C PRO A 89 4.47 -7.98 3.23
N SER A 90 4.19 -8.11 1.93
CA SER A 90 5.22 -8.46 0.92
C SER A 90 5.05 -7.71 -0.41
N ARG A 91 4.33 -6.61 -0.41
CA ARG A 91 4.05 -5.85 -1.63
C ARG A 91 4.52 -4.41 -1.49
N VAL A 92 5.16 -3.90 -2.54
CA VAL A 92 5.49 -2.48 -2.69
C VAL A 92 4.58 -1.89 -3.75
N LYS A 93 3.83 -0.85 -3.39
CA LYS A 93 3.07 -0.04 -4.32
C LYS A 93 3.82 1.24 -4.61
N GLY A 94 3.92 1.61 -5.87
CA GLY A 94 4.53 2.85 -6.29
C GLY A 94 3.62 3.69 -7.18
N ILE A 95 3.83 5.00 -7.14
CA ILE A 95 3.20 5.99 -8.01
C ILE A 95 4.30 6.68 -8.79
N VAL A 96 4.16 6.68 -10.10
CA VAL A 96 5.10 7.29 -11.06
C VAL A 96 4.45 8.50 -11.70
N ARG A 97 5.17 9.61 -11.75
CA ARG A 97 4.77 10.79 -12.51
C ARG A 97 5.54 10.81 -13.82
N VAL A 98 4.83 10.99 -14.91
CA VAL A 98 5.42 11.12 -16.25
C VAL A 98 5.01 12.42 -16.92
N GLN A 99 5.85 12.95 -17.80
CA GLN A 99 5.47 14.06 -18.65
C GLN A 99 4.49 13.57 -19.73
N ASN A 100 3.40 14.31 -19.92
CA ASN A 100 2.40 14.00 -20.93
C ASN A 100 2.88 14.48 -22.31
N ILE A 101 3.70 13.66 -23.00
CA ILE A 101 4.30 13.97 -24.29
C ILE A 101 3.38 13.57 -25.44
N SER A 102 2.75 12.37 -25.34
CA SER A 102 1.92 11.78 -26.38
C SER A 102 0.82 10.94 -25.75
N PHE A 103 -0.18 10.54 -26.52
CA PHE A 103 -1.26 9.68 -26.06
C PHE A 103 -0.75 8.26 -25.72
N HIS A 104 0.07 7.67 -26.59
CA HIS A 104 0.65 6.35 -26.34
C HIS A 104 1.83 6.46 -25.38
N LYS A 105 1.67 5.85 -24.23
CA LYS A 105 2.63 5.84 -23.13
C LYS A 105 2.68 4.46 -22.49
N ALA A 106 3.87 3.96 -22.22
CA ALA A 106 4.06 2.76 -21.40
C ALA A 106 5.07 3.05 -20.28
N VAL A 107 4.76 2.61 -19.08
CA VAL A 107 5.67 2.67 -17.93
C VAL A 107 5.93 1.25 -17.46
N THR A 108 7.20 0.86 -17.43
CA THR A 108 7.65 -0.45 -16.98
C THR A 108 8.57 -0.28 -15.77
N VAL A 109 8.36 -1.07 -14.74
CA VAL A 109 9.24 -1.15 -13.57
C VAL A 109 10.14 -2.35 -13.74
N ARG A 110 11.46 -2.14 -13.81
CA ARG A 110 12.45 -3.19 -13.73
C ARG A 110 12.89 -3.36 -12.29
N TRP A 111 12.88 -4.58 -11.80
CA TRP A 111 13.16 -4.84 -10.40
C TRP A 111 13.82 -6.20 -10.16
N THR A 112 14.45 -6.32 -9.00
CA THR A 112 15.17 -7.51 -8.57
C THR A 112 15.09 -7.67 -7.06
N VAL A 113 15.34 -8.89 -6.59
CA VAL A 113 15.49 -9.21 -5.16
C VAL A 113 16.84 -9.87 -4.84
N ASP A 114 17.68 -10.04 -5.85
CA ASP A 114 18.95 -10.79 -5.78
C ASP A 114 20.15 -10.01 -6.34
N ASN A 115 20.15 -8.68 -6.16
CA ASN A 115 21.20 -7.78 -6.66
C ASN A 115 21.42 -7.87 -8.18
N TRP A 116 20.35 -7.87 -8.95
CA TRP A 116 20.33 -7.86 -10.42
C TRP A 116 20.88 -9.15 -11.08
N GLN A 117 20.92 -10.28 -10.33
CA GLN A 117 21.22 -11.58 -10.93
C GLN A 117 20.01 -12.06 -11.76
N THR A 118 18.80 -11.83 -11.29
CA THR A 118 17.58 -11.99 -12.04
C THR A 118 16.86 -10.66 -12.22
N LEU A 119 16.35 -10.44 -13.43
CA LEU A 119 15.59 -9.26 -13.78
C LEU A 119 14.11 -9.62 -13.92
N ARG A 120 13.25 -8.86 -13.25
CA ARG A 120 11.80 -8.92 -13.38
C ARG A 120 11.29 -7.60 -13.93
N GLU A 121 10.21 -7.67 -14.70
CA GLU A 121 9.53 -6.48 -15.24
C GLU A 121 8.05 -6.52 -14.84
N THR A 122 7.52 -5.36 -14.50
CA THR A 122 6.10 -5.16 -14.18
C THR A 122 5.62 -3.91 -14.88
N GLU A 123 4.55 -4.01 -15.65
CA GLU A 123 3.91 -2.85 -16.26
C GLU A 123 3.15 -2.05 -15.20
N ALA A 124 3.24 -0.74 -15.28
CA ALA A 124 2.48 0.17 -14.44
C ALA A 124 1.17 0.56 -15.14
N GLU A 125 0.10 0.64 -14.38
CA GLU A 125 -1.24 0.98 -14.84
C GLU A 125 -1.48 2.48 -14.79
N TYR A 126 -2.11 3.03 -15.83
CA TYR A 126 -2.51 4.43 -15.85
C TYR A 126 -3.57 4.71 -14.78
N MET A 127 -3.35 5.74 -14.00
CA MET A 127 -4.30 6.20 -12.98
C MET A 127 -5.35 7.11 -13.63
N VAL A 128 -6.55 6.58 -13.83
CA VAL A 128 -7.66 7.32 -14.46
C VAL A 128 -7.95 8.62 -13.69
N GLY A 129 -8.09 9.71 -14.43
CA GLY A 129 -8.35 11.04 -13.85
C GLY A 129 -7.11 11.73 -13.24
N SER A 130 -5.92 11.16 -13.39
CA SER A 130 -4.68 11.71 -12.83
C SER A 130 -3.99 12.74 -13.73
N SER A 131 -4.53 13.00 -14.91
CA SER A 131 -3.96 13.97 -15.84
C SER A 131 -4.08 15.40 -15.31
N HIS A 132 -2.96 16.07 -15.12
CA HIS A 132 -2.86 17.47 -14.74
C HIS A 132 -2.11 18.25 -15.84
N GLY A 133 -2.75 18.37 -17.01
CA GLY A 133 -2.23 19.14 -18.14
C GLY A 133 -0.93 18.56 -18.70
N THR A 134 0.18 18.87 -18.08
CA THR A 134 1.54 18.49 -18.55
C THR A 134 2.02 17.14 -18.03
N THR A 135 1.34 16.51 -17.08
CA THR A 135 1.79 15.26 -16.46
C THR A 135 0.64 14.28 -16.23
N ASP A 136 0.96 12.99 -16.27
CA ASP A 136 0.07 11.87 -15.95
C ASP A 136 0.68 11.03 -14.83
N LYS A 137 -0.15 10.21 -14.16
CA LYS A 137 0.32 9.26 -13.15
C LYS A 137 0.06 7.82 -13.57
N PHE A 138 0.99 6.96 -13.20
CA PHE A 138 0.89 5.52 -13.29
C PHE A 138 1.11 4.90 -11.91
N SER A 139 0.53 3.73 -11.66
CA SER A 139 0.75 2.98 -10.42
C SER A 139 1.22 1.57 -10.75
N PHE A 140 2.06 1.01 -9.87
CA PHE A 140 2.52 -0.36 -9.98
C PHE A 140 2.51 -1.05 -8.62
N ILE A 141 2.52 -2.39 -8.66
CA ILE A 141 2.66 -3.23 -7.47
C ILE A 141 3.73 -4.29 -7.75
N LEU A 142 4.75 -4.33 -6.89
CA LEU A 142 5.78 -5.36 -6.89
C LEU A 142 5.48 -6.35 -5.77
N SER A 143 5.42 -7.65 -6.10
CA SER A 143 5.18 -8.71 -5.12
C SER A 143 6.47 -9.48 -4.86
N ALA A 144 6.94 -9.43 -3.62
CA ALA A 144 8.19 -10.01 -3.17
C ALA A 144 7.97 -10.90 -1.93
N SER A 145 7.25 -12.02 -2.13
CA SER A 145 6.83 -12.94 -1.07
C SER A 145 7.97 -13.75 -0.45
N ASP A 146 9.10 -13.91 -1.17
CA ASP A 146 10.16 -14.84 -0.80
C ASP A 146 11.34 -14.15 -0.09
N LEU A 147 11.19 -12.88 0.29
CA LEU A 147 12.22 -12.10 0.94
C LEU A 147 12.41 -12.50 2.41
N LYS A 148 13.66 -12.49 2.85
CA LYS A 148 14.10 -12.71 4.23
C LYS A 148 14.64 -11.42 4.83
N THR A 149 14.73 -11.37 6.16
CA THR A 149 15.36 -10.25 6.86
C THR A 149 16.74 -9.95 6.32
N GLY A 150 17.01 -8.70 6.00
CA GLY A 150 18.26 -8.24 5.40
C GLY A 150 18.28 -8.24 3.87
N ASP A 151 17.34 -8.92 3.21
CA ASP A 151 17.22 -8.89 1.76
C ASP A 151 16.79 -7.50 1.26
N LYS A 152 17.05 -7.24 -0.02
CA LYS A 152 16.74 -5.96 -0.66
C LYS A 152 15.91 -6.18 -1.90
N LEU A 153 14.83 -5.41 -2.03
CA LEU A 153 14.13 -5.22 -3.28
C LEU A 153 14.66 -3.94 -3.92
N GLN A 154 15.15 -4.02 -5.15
CA GLN A 154 15.67 -2.87 -5.90
C GLN A 154 14.88 -2.69 -7.19
N PHE A 155 14.61 -1.44 -7.59
CA PHE A 155 13.92 -1.18 -8.84
C PHE A 155 14.33 0.15 -9.48
N CYS A 156 14.06 0.26 -10.78
CA CYS A 156 14.11 1.48 -11.56
C CYS A 156 12.92 1.55 -12.52
N LEU A 157 12.68 2.72 -13.09
CA LEU A 157 11.53 3.00 -13.93
C LEU A 157 11.98 3.23 -15.37
N ARG A 158 11.25 2.67 -16.33
CA ARG A 158 11.37 2.93 -17.75
C ARG A 158 10.06 3.51 -18.27
N TYR A 159 10.14 4.64 -18.94
CA TYR A 159 9.02 5.29 -19.58
C TYR A 159 9.26 5.35 -21.08
N GLU A 160 8.36 4.77 -21.85
CA GLU A 160 8.40 4.72 -23.32
C GLU A 160 7.33 5.65 -23.88
N CYS A 161 7.75 6.77 -24.46
CA CYS A 161 6.90 7.75 -25.12
C CYS A 161 7.76 8.64 -26.01
N GLN A 162 7.66 8.47 -27.32
CA GLN A 162 8.51 9.18 -28.31
C GLN A 162 10.02 9.05 -28.00
N GLY A 163 10.43 7.92 -27.44
CA GLY A 163 11.76 7.62 -26.95
C GLY A 163 11.69 6.87 -25.63
N GLU A 164 12.85 6.55 -25.09
CA GLU A 164 12.99 5.82 -23.83
C GLU A 164 13.61 6.72 -22.77
N HIS A 165 12.97 6.80 -21.62
CA HIS A 165 13.38 7.65 -20.49
C HIS A 165 13.49 6.79 -19.24
N TRP A 166 14.52 7.04 -18.43
CA TRP A 166 14.79 6.26 -17.24
C TRP A 166 14.82 7.11 -15.97
N ASP A 167 14.31 6.53 -14.89
CA ASP A 167 14.53 7.03 -13.53
C ASP A 167 15.08 5.89 -12.68
N SER A 168 16.33 6.00 -12.30
CA SER A 168 17.06 5.05 -11.46
C SER A 168 17.57 5.70 -10.18
N ASN A 169 16.88 6.73 -9.67
CA ASN A 169 17.31 7.45 -8.47
C ASN A 169 18.79 7.89 -8.57
N GLN A 170 19.12 8.61 -9.63
CA GLN A 170 20.48 9.09 -9.93
C GLN A 170 21.52 7.96 -10.09
N GLY A 171 21.10 6.78 -10.51
CA GLY A 171 21.95 5.60 -10.70
C GLY A 171 22.05 4.68 -9.49
N ALA A 172 21.49 5.07 -8.33
CA ALA A 172 21.51 4.26 -7.11
C ALA A 172 20.38 3.23 -7.03
N ASN A 173 19.41 3.27 -7.95
CA ASN A 173 18.14 2.59 -7.90
C ASN A 173 17.30 2.95 -6.66
N TYR A 174 16.04 2.57 -6.67
CA TYR A 174 15.17 2.64 -5.50
C TYR A 174 15.28 1.33 -4.72
N VAL A 175 15.57 1.41 -3.43
CA VAL A 175 15.87 0.23 -2.60
C VAL A 175 14.91 0.17 -1.43
N PHE A 176 14.24 -0.97 -1.25
CA PHE A 176 13.58 -1.35 -0.02
C PHE A 176 14.39 -2.44 0.66
N GLN A 177 14.60 -2.32 1.97
CA GLN A 177 15.24 -3.34 2.78
C GLN A 177 14.22 -4.05 3.65
N VAL A 178 14.38 -5.35 3.83
CA VAL A 178 13.54 -6.17 4.72
C VAL A 178 14.06 -6.05 6.14
N ASP A 179 13.25 -5.49 7.03
CA ASP A 179 13.52 -5.40 8.46
C ASP A 179 12.48 -6.19 9.27
N LEU A 180 12.86 -6.66 10.45
CA LEU A 180 11.92 -7.27 11.39
C LEU A 180 10.99 -6.20 11.95
N TYR A 181 9.69 -6.47 11.91
CA TYR A 181 8.69 -5.59 12.52
C TYR A 181 8.92 -5.52 14.03
N GLY A 182 9.29 -4.36 14.54
CA GLY A 182 9.58 -4.16 15.97
C GLY A 182 11.05 -4.05 16.32
N SER A 183 11.98 -4.15 15.35
CA SER A 183 13.36 -3.72 15.53
C SER A 183 13.44 -2.19 15.51
N VAL A 184 12.81 -1.56 16.51
CA VAL A 184 13.06 -0.15 16.79
C VAL A 184 14.53 -0.07 17.14
N CYS A 185 15.32 0.53 16.26
CA CYS A 185 16.70 0.88 16.50
C CYS A 185 16.73 1.80 17.74
N CYS A 186 16.88 1.21 18.92
CA CYS A 186 17.24 1.92 20.14
C CYS A 186 18.67 2.46 20.03
N LEU A 187 18.91 3.33 19.07
CA LEU A 187 20.00 4.29 19.10
C LEU A 187 19.50 5.54 19.84
N CYS A 188 18.93 5.35 21.04
CA CYS A 188 18.78 6.41 22.00
C CYS A 188 20.08 6.49 22.80
N HIS A 189 20.95 7.40 22.35
CA HIS A 189 21.80 8.27 23.17
C HIS A 189 22.02 7.77 24.63
N ASP A 190 23.15 7.10 24.84
CA ASP A 190 23.83 7.28 26.10
C ASP A 190 24.49 8.67 26.13
N VAL A 191 23.68 9.64 26.54
CA VAL A 191 24.19 10.91 27.08
C VAL A 191 24.20 10.76 28.59
N THR A 192 25.12 9.98 29.13
CA THR A 192 25.53 10.15 30.52
C THR A 192 26.89 10.84 30.52
N GLY A 193 26.78 12.11 30.84
CA GLY A 193 27.96 12.96 31.06
C GLY A 193 28.81 12.52 32.23
N ARG A 194 30.07 12.77 32.05
CA ARG A 194 30.98 13.28 33.08
C ARG A 194 31.95 14.24 32.43
#